data_ea392f9a64933cff8d28e8f2e6647295
#
_entry.id   ea392f9a64933cff8d28e8f2e6647295
#
_cell.length_a   1.000
_cell.length_b   1.000
_cell.length_c   1.000
_cell.angle_alpha   90.00
_cell.angle_beta   90.00
_cell.angle_gamma   90.00
#
_symmetry.space_group_name_H-M   'P 1'
#
loop_
_entity.id
_entity.type
_entity.pdbx_description
1 polymer ?
#
loop_
_entity_poly.entity_id
_entity_poly.type
_entity_poly.pdbx_seq_one_letter_code
_entity_poly.pdbx_strand_id
1 'polypeptide(L)'
;VKYFVSDMYDGYATIKNKYFPKADHIIDLFHIVTQLNRATNSIRCSVMKSLPDDSIEKKFMSSHWKLFLCKSSLIPSSKIFTSHKLNVSYPIFELLFKCVKMNPSLNYAYTNLQEVYNLPKNQYFKSAMKSIQFIIDNLRLSNDYRLIQVANTYDKWKIGIAHTLSMHKGYSN
;
A
#
# COMPACT_ATOMS: atom_id res chain seq x y z
N VAL A 1 -13.18 -18.48 -21.80
CA VAL A 1 -12.88 -17.46 -20.77
C VAL A 1 -11.59 -16.77 -21.17
N LYS A 2 -11.62 -15.45 -21.31
CA LYS A 2 -10.45 -14.64 -21.67
C LYS A 2 -9.66 -14.20 -20.42
N TYR A 3 -10.36 -13.91 -19.34
CA TYR A 3 -9.78 -13.41 -18.09
C TYR A 3 -10.26 -14.24 -16.92
N PHE A 4 -9.36 -14.50 -15.97
CA PHE A 4 -9.63 -15.13 -14.68
C PHE A 4 -9.21 -14.16 -13.58
N VAL A 5 -10.17 -13.61 -12.85
CA VAL A 5 -9.93 -12.61 -11.79
C VAL A 5 -9.94 -13.28 -10.43
N SER A 6 -8.92 -13.04 -9.62
CA SER A 6 -8.85 -13.55 -8.25
C SER A 6 -7.94 -12.69 -7.36
N ASP A 7 -7.87 -13.03 -6.09
CA ASP A 7 -6.83 -12.57 -5.18
C ASP A 7 -5.50 -13.32 -5.39
N MET A 8 -4.48 -12.96 -4.61
CA MET A 8 -3.14 -13.56 -4.64
C MET A 8 -3.07 -14.81 -3.78
N TYR A 9 -3.86 -15.86 -4.14
CA TYR A 9 -3.89 -17.15 -3.46
C TYR A 9 -3.55 -18.30 -4.40
N ASP A 10 -2.63 -19.17 -3.97
CA ASP A 10 -2.10 -20.27 -4.81
C ASP A 10 -3.16 -21.25 -5.29
N GLY A 11 -4.20 -21.48 -4.49
CA GLY A 11 -5.32 -22.32 -4.87
C GLY A 11 -6.02 -21.80 -6.14
N TYR A 12 -6.19 -20.49 -6.28
CA TYR A 12 -6.79 -19.91 -7.49
C TYR A 12 -5.87 -20.00 -8.71
N ALA A 13 -4.54 -19.89 -8.52
CA ALA A 13 -3.60 -20.13 -9.60
C ALA A 13 -3.69 -21.58 -10.11
N THR A 14 -3.83 -22.54 -9.20
CA THR A 14 -4.03 -23.96 -9.53
C THR A 14 -5.33 -24.17 -10.31
N ILE A 15 -6.44 -23.60 -9.85
CA ILE A 15 -7.74 -23.67 -10.54
C ILE A 15 -7.64 -23.04 -11.93
N LYS A 16 -7.07 -21.83 -12.02
CA LYS A 16 -6.85 -21.15 -13.30
C LYS A 16 -6.06 -22.00 -14.28
N ASN A 17 -4.92 -22.56 -13.85
CA ASN A 17 -4.06 -23.36 -14.72
C ASN A 17 -4.72 -24.66 -15.17
N LYS A 18 -5.52 -25.28 -14.29
CA LYS A 18 -6.21 -26.55 -14.59
C LYS A 18 -7.42 -26.37 -15.51
N TYR A 19 -8.27 -25.39 -15.24
CA TYR A 19 -9.56 -25.26 -15.91
C TYR A 19 -9.61 -24.12 -16.95
N PHE A 20 -8.75 -23.12 -16.84
CA PHE A 20 -8.70 -21.96 -17.73
C PHE A 20 -7.27 -21.63 -18.20
N PRO A 21 -6.54 -22.61 -18.79
CA PRO A 21 -5.10 -22.47 -19.07
C PRO A 21 -4.79 -21.28 -20.00
N LYS A 22 -5.72 -20.97 -20.91
CA LYS A 22 -5.56 -19.87 -21.90
C LYS A 22 -6.03 -18.51 -21.38
N ALA A 23 -6.61 -18.43 -20.19
CA ALA A 23 -7.08 -17.15 -19.63
C ALA A 23 -5.90 -16.36 -19.02
N ASP A 24 -5.89 -15.04 -19.21
CA ASP A 24 -4.99 -14.18 -18.46
C ASP A 24 -5.42 -14.12 -17.00
N HIS A 25 -4.48 -14.30 -16.08
CA HIS A 25 -4.73 -14.16 -14.65
C HIS A 25 -4.69 -12.69 -14.28
N ILE A 26 -5.78 -12.18 -13.75
CA ILE A 26 -5.94 -10.80 -13.29
C ILE A 26 -5.98 -10.79 -11.77
N ILE A 27 -5.16 -10.00 -11.13
CA ILE A 27 -5.19 -9.84 -9.67
C ILE A 27 -6.06 -8.63 -9.31
N ASP A 28 -7.02 -8.83 -8.41
CA ASP A 28 -7.84 -7.73 -7.91
C ASP A 28 -6.98 -6.66 -7.22
N LEU A 29 -7.09 -5.41 -7.69
CA LEU A 29 -6.32 -4.26 -7.20
C LEU A 29 -6.53 -4.03 -5.70
N PHE A 30 -7.71 -4.33 -5.17
CA PHE A 30 -8.01 -4.24 -3.75
C PHE A 30 -7.03 -5.09 -2.91
N HIS A 31 -6.72 -6.31 -3.36
CA HIS A 31 -5.82 -7.21 -2.64
C HIS A 31 -4.36 -6.72 -2.69
N ILE A 32 -3.94 -6.10 -3.79
CA ILE A 32 -2.61 -5.47 -3.91
C ILE A 32 -2.45 -4.37 -2.85
N VAL A 33 -3.39 -3.42 -2.82
CA VAL A 33 -3.38 -2.33 -1.83
C VAL A 33 -3.48 -2.86 -0.40
N THR A 34 -4.34 -3.85 -0.15
CA THR A 34 -4.57 -4.41 1.19
C THR A 34 -3.31 -5.07 1.77
N GLN A 35 -2.50 -5.76 0.98
CA GLN A 35 -1.24 -6.35 1.44
C GLN A 35 -0.29 -5.28 1.99
N LEU A 36 -0.08 -4.21 1.22
CA LEU A 36 0.80 -3.13 1.64
C LEU A 36 0.21 -2.31 2.81
N ASN A 37 -1.10 -2.09 2.84
CA ASN A 37 -1.79 -1.45 3.97
C ASN A 37 -1.57 -2.22 5.28
N ARG A 38 -1.66 -3.55 5.27
CA ARG A 38 -1.41 -4.39 6.45
C ARG A 38 0.02 -4.22 6.96
N ALA A 39 1.01 -4.27 6.07
CA ALA A 39 2.42 -4.07 6.43
C ALA A 39 2.65 -2.64 6.99
N THR A 40 2.15 -1.61 6.30
CA THR A 40 2.25 -0.21 6.73
C THR A 40 1.63 0.00 8.11
N ASN A 41 0.43 -0.55 8.35
CA ASN A 41 -0.22 -0.43 9.65
C ASN A 41 0.55 -1.17 10.76
N SER A 42 1.10 -2.34 10.47
CA SER A 42 1.95 -3.08 11.41
C SER A 42 3.19 -2.28 11.80
N ILE A 43 3.87 -1.66 10.83
CA ILE A 43 5.03 -0.79 11.08
C ILE A 43 4.61 0.43 11.91
N ARG A 44 3.52 1.12 11.53
CA ARG A 44 2.96 2.24 12.29
C ARG A 44 2.70 1.86 13.75
N CYS A 45 2.09 0.70 13.99
CA CYS A 45 1.82 0.22 15.35
C CYS A 45 3.11 -0.04 16.13
N SER A 46 4.16 -0.58 15.49
CA SER A 46 5.45 -0.80 16.13
C SER A 46 6.11 0.53 16.51
N VAL A 47 6.11 1.51 15.60
CA VAL A 47 6.65 2.87 15.86
C VAL A 47 5.84 3.55 16.96
N MET A 48 4.52 3.51 16.89
CA MET A 48 3.64 4.12 17.90
C MET A 48 3.92 3.55 19.32
N LYS A 49 4.15 2.23 19.43
CA LYS A 49 4.42 1.59 20.71
C LYS A 49 5.76 2.01 21.32
N SER A 50 6.74 2.41 20.52
CA SER A 50 8.04 2.89 21.00
C SER A 50 8.05 4.34 21.47
N LEU A 51 6.96 5.09 21.23
CA LEU A 51 6.84 6.49 21.60
C LEU A 51 6.34 6.66 23.05
N PRO A 52 6.73 7.74 23.75
CA PRO A 52 6.19 8.10 25.06
C PRO A 52 4.67 8.24 25.04
N ASP A 53 4.00 7.85 26.13
CA ASP A 53 2.52 7.82 26.22
C ASP A 53 1.88 9.20 26.11
N ASP A 54 2.56 10.24 26.52
CA ASP A 54 2.12 11.62 26.48
C ASP A 54 2.49 12.36 25.20
N SER A 55 3.29 11.75 24.31
CA SER A 55 3.72 12.37 23.06
C SER A 55 2.52 12.64 22.12
N ILE A 56 2.60 13.75 21.39
CA ILE A 56 1.58 14.14 20.42
C ILE A 56 1.53 13.16 19.25
N GLU A 57 2.70 12.67 18.84
CA GLU A 57 2.85 11.73 17.74
C GLU A 57 2.14 10.39 18.05
N LYS A 58 2.29 9.87 19.28
CA LYS A 58 1.61 8.64 19.69
C LYS A 58 0.09 8.80 19.67
N LYS A 59 -0.42 9.92 20.22
CA LYS A 59 -1.85 10.23 20.22
C LYS A 59 -2.39 10.38 18.80
N PHE A 60 -1.65 11.08 17.94
CA PHE A 60 -2.01 11.24 16.54
C PHE A 60 -2.02 9.91 15.77
N MET A 61 -0.95 9.13 15.89
CA MET A 61 -0.87 7.80 15.25
C MET A 61 -1.99 6.87 15.71
N SER A 62 -2.41 6.94 16.97
CA SER A 62 -3.51 6.15 17.51
C SER A 62 -4.87 6.59 16.96
N SER A 63 -5.19 7.88 17.09
CA SER A 63 -6.52 8.42 16.75
C SER A 63 -6.75 8.60 15.24
N HIS A 64 -5.68 8.86 14.47
CA HIS A 64 -5.72 9.18 13.03
C HIS A 64 -5.04 8.11 12.17
N TRP A 65 -5.03 6.86 12.61
CA TRP A 65 -4.34 5.76 11.93
C TRP A 65 -4.73 5.58 10.47
N LYS A 66 -5.99 5.90 10.09
CA LYS A 66 -6.46 5.80 8.70
C LYS A 66 -5.72 6.72 7.74
N LEU A 67 -5.17 7.83 8.22
CA LEU A 67 -4.41 8.77 7.39
C LEU A 67 -3.09 8.17 6.88
N PHE A 68 -2.52 7.23 7.63
CA PHE A 68 -1.32 6.49 7.22
C PHE A 68 -1.59 5.44 6.13
N LEU A 69 -2.86 5.13 5.89
CA LEU A 69 -3.29 4.05 4.99
C LEU A 69 -4.11 4.55 3.80
N CYS A 70 -4.46 5.82 3.73
CA CYS A 70 -5.23 6.36 2.62
C CYS A 70 -4.32 7.07 1.60
N LYS A 71 -4.87 7.31 0.41
CA LYS A 71 -4.22 8.15 -0.60
C LYS A 71 -4.07 9.58 -0.08
N SER A 72 -2.85 10.12 -0.10
CA SER A 72 -2.52 11.45 0.45
C SER A 72 -3.35 12.58 -0.16
N SER A 73 -3.69 12.49 -1.45
CA SER A 73 -4.53 13.49 -2.13
C SER A 73 -5.98 13.56 -1.61
N LEU A 74 -6.42 12.58 -0.80
CA LEU A 74 -7.74 12.56 -0.16
C LEU A 74 -7.73 13.22 1.23
N ILE A 75 -6.56 13.62 1.73
CA ILE A 75 -6.43 14.27 3.05
C ILE A 75 -6.68 15.77 2.87
N PRO A 76 -7.72 16.35 3.52
CA PRO A 76 -7.99 17.78 3.41
C PRO A 76 -6.84 18.61 4.02
N SER A 77 -6.28 19.52 3.25
CA SER A 77 -5.18 20.38 3.68
C SER A 77 -5.55 21.35 4.82
N SER A 78 -6.84 21.73 4.90
CA SER A 78 -7.37 22.64 5.92
C SER A 78 -7.63 21.99 7.28
N LYS A 79 -7.50 20.66 7.39
CA LYS A 79 -7.85 19.95 8.61
C LYS A 79 -6.76 20.11 9.69
N ILE A 80 -7.19 20.42 10.92
CA ILE A 80 -6.32 20.63 12.08
C ILE A 80 -6.52 19.51 13.08
N PHE A 81 -5.42 19.01 13.64
CA PHE A 81 -5.41 18.15 14.82
C PHE A 81 -5.23 19.01 16.06
N THR A 82 -6.14 18.92 17.01
CA THR A 82 -6.08 19.62 18.29
C THR A 82 -5.99 18.62 19.44
N SER A 83 -5.02 18.83 20.33
CA SER A 83 -4.91 18.11 21.59
C SER A 83 -5.14 19.06 22.74
N HIS A 84 -6.34 19.06 23.32
CA HIS A 84 -6.69 19.90 24.47
C HIS A 84 -5.80 19.58 25.69
N LYS A 85 -5.43 18.31 25.90
CA LYS A 85 -4.56 17.90 27.00
C LYS A 85 -3.15 18.51 26.92
N LEU A 86 -2.63 18.73 25.70
CA LEU A 86 -1.29 19.28 25.47
C LEU A 86 -1.35 20.77 25.06
N ASN A 87 -2.55 21.32 24.94
CA ASN A 87 -2.81 22.68 24.48
C ASN A 87 -2.07 23.05 23.19
N VAL A 88 -2.14 22.14 22.20
CA VAL A 88 -1.48 22.31 20.91
C VAL A 88 -2.42 22.00 19.74
N SER A 89 -2.20 22.70 18.64
CA SER A 89 -2.90 22.48 17.37
C SER A 89 -1.89 22.42 16.23
N TYR A 90 -2.06 21.43 15.35
CA TYR A 90 -1.20 21.22 14.17
C TYR A 90 -2.03 20.95 12.92
N PRO A 91 -1.63 21.47 11.75
CA PRO A 91 -2.16 20.97 10.50
C PRO A 91 -1.94 19.45 10.41
N ILE A 92 -3.01 18.73 10.09
CA ILE A 92 -2.96 17.24 10.06
C ILE A 92 -1.86 16.73 9.14
N PHE A 93 -1.67 17.41 8.01
CA PHE A 93 -0.70 17.01 7.00
C PHE A 93 0.75 17.13 7.53
N GLU A 94 1.07 18.20 8.24
CA GLU A 94 2.41 18.41 8.83
C GLU A 94 2.71 17.35 9.90
N LEU A 95 1.74 17.07 10.76
CA LEU A 95 1.90 16.08 11.82
C LEU A 95 2.01 14.65 11.24
N LEU A 96 1.24 14.35 10.19
CA LEU A 96 1.35 13.08 9.48
C LEU A 96 2.77 12.90 8.90
N PHE A 97 3.29 13.90 8.17
CA PHE A 97 4.63 13.82 7.60
C PHE A 97 5.71 13.74 8.67
N LYS A 98 5.58 14.48 9.77
CA LYS A 98 6.47 14.37 10.91
C LYS A 98 6.51 12.94 11.42
N CYS A 99 5.35 12.33 11.67
CA CYS A 99 5.24 10.95 12.14
C CYS A 99 5.83 9.94 11.15
N VAL A 100 5.57 10.10 9.86
CA VAL A 100 6.10 9.22 8.80
C VAL A 100 7.63 9.28 8.77
N LYS A 101 8.23 10.48 8.88
CA LYS A 101 9.68 10.67 8.83
C LYS A 101 10.42 10.24 10.09
N MET A 102 9.74 9.99 11.20
CA MET A 102 10.38 9.54 12.46
C MET A 102 11.04 8.17 12.35
N ASN A 103 10.59 7.33 11.42
CA ASN A 103 11.10 5.98 11.29
C ASN A 103 11.31 5.62 9.81
N PRO A 104 12.51 5.15 9.42
CA PRO A 104 12.81 4.80 8.03
C PRO A 104 11.86 3.77 7.42
N SER A 105 11.53 2.69 8.16
CA SER A 105 10.60 1.65 7.68
C SER A 105 9.20 2.21 7.45
N LEU A 106 8.71 3.09 8.33
CA LEU A 106 7.41 3.73 8.15
C LEU A 106 7.41 4.69 6.95
N ASN A 107 8.52 5.41 6.74
CA ASN A 107 8.67 6.28 5.58
C ASN A 107 8.66 5.47 4.27
N TYR A 108 9.43 4.38 4.19
CA TYR A 108 9.41 3.47 3.04
C TYR A 108 8.01 2.89 2.80
N ALA A 109 7.34 2.42 3.86
CA ALA A 109 6.00 1.86 3.76
C ALA A 109 4.99 2.87 3.21
N TYR A 110 4.95 4.08 3.79
CA TYR A 110 4.04 5.13 3.39
C TYR A 110 4.30 5.61 1.95
N THR A 111 5.56 5.84 1.58
CA THR A 111 5.93 6.28 0.24
C THR A 111 5.53 5.24 -0.81
N ASN A 112 5.88 3.97 -0.60
CA ASN A 112 5.49 2.92 -1.54
C ASN A 112 3.97 2.70 -1.61
N LEU A 113 3.25 2.91 -0.50
CA LEU A 113 1.79 2.88 -0.52
C LEU A 113 1.22 4.00 -1.40
N GLN A 114 1.79 5.22 -1.34
CA GLN A 114 1.38 6.31 -2.23
C GLN A 114 1.71 5.98 -3.70
N GLU A 115 2.85 5.37 -3.99
CA GLU A 115 3.19 4.90 -5.34
C GLU A 115 2.16 3.89 -5.86
N VAL A 116 1.76 2.91 -5.04
CA VAL A 116 0.71 1.93 -5.41
C VAL A 116 -0.63 2.62 -5.69
N TYR A 117 -1.04 3.60 -4.88
CA TYR A 117 -2.26 4.38 -5.12
C TYR A 117 -2.21 5.22 -6.39
N ASN A 118 -1.03 5.64 -6.81
CA ASN A 118 -0.80 6.48 -7.97
C ASN A 118 -0.43 5.69 -9.24
N LEU A 119 -0.39 4.34 -9.16
CA LEU A 119 -0.13 3.51 -10.33
C LEU A 119 -1.09 3.87 -11.48
N PRO A 120 -0.55 4.21 -12.67
CA PRO A 120 -1.39 4.50 -13.82
C PRO A 120 -2.21 3.26 -14.19
N LYS A 121 -3.48 3.47 -14.48
CA LYS A 121 -4.37 2.45 -15.07
C LYS A 121 -4.31 2.55 -16.60
N ASN A 122 -4.66 1.47 -17.28
CA ASN A 122 -4.70 1.42 -18.76
C ASN A 122 -3.33 1.66 -19.43
N GLN A 123 -2.25 1.27 -18.77
CA GLN A 123 -0.92 1.34 -19.34
C GLN A 123 -0.62 0.09 -20.21
N TYR A 124 0.40 0.18 -21.08
CA TYR A 124 0.89 -1.00 -21.78
C TYR A 124 1.45 -2.02 -20.80
N PHE A 125 1.23 -3.31 -21.06
CA PHE A 125 1.69 -4.41 -20.19
C PHE A 125 3.18 -4.31 -19.83
N LYS A 126 4.04 -3.99 -20.80
CA LYS A 126 5.48 -3.79 -20.56
C LYS A 126 5.76 -2.65 -19.57
N SER A 127 4.98 -1.57 -19.63
CA SER A 127 5.08 -0.44 -18.69
C SER A 127 4.58 -0.83 -17.30
N ALA A 128 3.45 -1.58 -17.23
CA ALA A 128 2.93 -2.13 -15.99
C ALA A 128 3.93 -3.03 -15.27
N MET A 129 4.61 -3.92 -16.01
CA MET A 129 5.69 -4.75 -15.49
C MET A 129 6.84 -3.93 -14.88
N LYS A 130 7.25 -2.84 -15.54
CA LYS A 130 8.27 -1.94 -15.01
C LYS A 130 7.83 -1.21 -13.75
N SER A 131 6.59 -0.70 -13.73
CA SER A 131 6.04 0.00 -12.56
C SER A 131 5.98 -0.90 -11.33
N ILE A 132 5.54 -2.14 -11.49
CA ILE A 132 5.50 -3.11 -10.38
C ILE A 132 6.91 -3.52 -9.96
N GLN A 133 7.84 -3.72 -10.91
CA GLN A 133 9.23 -4.03 -10.57
C GLN A 133 9.86 -2.93 -9.74
N PHE A 134 9.66 -1.67 -10.10
CA PHE A 134 10.15 -0.53 -9.33
C PHE A 134 9.65 -0.54 -7.88
N ILE A 135 8.36 -0.83 -7.65
CA ILE A 135 7.79 -0.94 -6.30
C ILE A 135 8.42 -2.12 -5.54
N ILE A 136 8.57 -3.28 -6.19
CA ILE A 136 9.20 -4.47 -5.58
C ILE A 136 10.62 -4.14 -5.12
N ASP A 137 11.41 -3.50 -5.97
CA ASP A 137 12.79 -3.14 -5.67
C ASP A 137 12.88 -2.14 -4.50
N ASN A 138 12.02 -1.12 -4.50
CA ASN A 138 11.94 -0.16 -3.40
C ASN A 138 11.53 -0.82 -2.08
N LEU A 139 10.57 -1.73 -2.09
CA LEU A 139 10.16 -2.45 -0.89
C LEU A 139 11.30 -3.32 -0.33
N ARG A 140 12.12 -3.92 -1.19
CA ARG A 140 13.30 -4.70 -0.78
C ARG A 140 14.39 -3.83 -0.16
N LEU A 141 14.57 -2.58 -0.62
CA LEU A 141 15.54 -1.63 -0.07
C LEU A 141 15.20 -1.16 1.35
N SER A 142 13.98 -1.36 1.81
CA SER A 142 13.54 -0.91 3.14
C SER A 142 14.23 -1.62 4.31
N ASN A 143 14.82 -2.79 4.10
CA ASN A 143 15.36 -3.70 5.13
C ASN A 143 14.36 -4.11 6.22
N ASP A 144 13.06 -3.82 6.04
CA ASP A 144 11.99 -4.27 6.94
C ASP A 144 11.38 -5.57 6.42
N TYR A 145 11.40 -6.63 7.25
CA TYR A 145 10.94 -7.95 6.82
C TYR A 145 9.48 -7.96 6.35
N ARG A 146 8.61 -7.09 6.91
CA ARG A 146 7.19 -6.98 6.53
C ARG A 146 7.04 -6.45 5.10
N LEU A 147 7.86 -5.47 4.72
CA LEU A 147 7.88 -4.90 3.37
C LEU A 147 8.53 -5.87 2.38
N ILE A 148 9.58 -6.59 2.79
CA ILE A 148 10.20 -7.64 1.98
C ILE A 148 9.20 -8.78 1.70
N GLN A 149 8.36 -9.16 2.67
CA GLN A 149 7.30 -10.14 2.45
C GLN A 149 6.26 -9.65 1.41
N VAL A 150 5.88 -8.38 1.45
CA VAL A 150 5.00 -7.78 0.42
C VAL A 150 5.69 -7.80 -0.94
N ALA A 151 6.97 -7.42 -1.01
CA ALA A 151 7.76 -7.46 -2.23
C ALA A 151 7.80 -8.87 -2.85
N ASN A 152 8.03 -9.90 -2.04
CA ASN A 152 8.04 -11.29 -2.48
C ASN A 152 6.66 -11.74 -3.00
N THR A 153 5.59 -11.30 -2.34
CA THR A 153 4.22 -11.56 -2.81
C THR A 153 3.97 -10.88 -4.16
N TYR A 154 4.33 -9.61 -4.30
CA TYR A 154 4.16 -8.87 -5.55
C TYR A 154 5.01 -9.46 -6.68
N ASP A 155 6.23 -9.89 -6.41
CA ASP A 155 7.11 -10.52 -7.40
C ASP A 155 6.52 -11.85 -7.92
N LYS A 156 6.01 -12.67 -6.99
CA LYS A 156 5.32 -13.92 -7.33
C LYS A 156 4.11 -13.68 -8.24
N TRP A 157 3.34 -12.63 -7.99
CA TRP A 157 2.10 -12.32 -8.71
C TRP A 157 2.25 -11.22 -9.77
N LYS A 158 3.49 -10.82 -10.09
CA LYS A 158 3.82 -9.67 -10.93
C LYS A 158 3.11 -9.64 -12.28
N ILE A 159 3.01 -10.78 -12.95
CA ILE A 159 2.33 -10.89 -14.24
C ILE A 159 0.83 -10.58 -14.09
N GLY A 160 0.17 -11.17 -13.11
CA GLY A 160 -1.25 -10.94 -12.84
C GLY A 160 -1.54 -9.50 -12.44
N ILE A 161 -0.65 -8.88 -11.64
CA ILE A 161 -0.73 -7.46 -11.27
C ILE A 161 -0.55 -6.57 -12.51
N ALA A 162 0.40 -6.90 -13.40
CA ALA A 162 0.62 -6.15 -14.62
C ALA A 162 -0.58 -6.24 -15.58
N HIS A 163 -1.25 -7.40 -15.66
CA HIS A 163 -2.50 -7.54 -16.40
C HIS A 163 -3.59 -6.62 -15.82
N THR A 164 -3.74 -6.54 -14.49
CA THR A 164 -4.69 -5.62 -13.84
C THR A 164 -4.47 -4.17 -14.26
N LEU A 165 -3.22 -3.72 -14.26
CA LEU A 165 -2.86 -2.34 -14.60
C LEU A 165 -2.97 -2.03 -16.10
N SER A 166 -2.94 -3.05 -16.95
CA SER A 166 -3.04 -2.90 -18.41
C SER A 166 -4.46 -3.08 -18.96
N MET A 167 -5.43 -3.43 -18.12
CA MET A 167 -6.82 -3.59 -18.55
C MET A 167 -7.51 -2.24 -18.81
N HIS A 168 -8.32 -2.18 -19.86
CA HIS A 168 -9.16 -1.04 -20.14
C HIS A 168 -10.29 -0.85 -19.12
N LYS A 169 -10.70 0.41 -18.88
CA LYS A 169 -11.87 0.75 -18.06
C LYS A 169 -13.07 -0.11 -18.47
N GLY A 170 -13.62 -0.86 -17.54
CA GLY A 170 -14.82 -1.69 -17.79
C GLY A 170 -14.79 -3.04 -17.06
N TYR A 171 -13.64 -3.41 -16.47
CA TYR A 171 -13.47 -4.65 -15.70
C TYR A 171 -13.11 -4.44 -14.22
N SER A 172 -13.13 -3.19 -13.75
CA SER A 172 -13.10 -2.90 -12.32
C SER A 172 -14.55 -2.76 -11.84
N ASN A 173 -15.07 -3.81 -11.22
CA ASN A 173 -16.26 -3.69 -10.38
C ASN A 173 -15.96 -2.81 -9.17
#